data_56629c7a53bca3242c1883e0a4fd5db5
#
_entry.id   56629c7a53bca3242c1883e0a4fd5db5
#
_cell.length_a   1.000
_cell.length_b   1.000
_cell.length_c   1.000
_cell.angle_alpha   90.00
_cell.angle_beta   90.00
_cell.angle_gamma   90.00
#
_symmetry.space_group_name_H-M   'P 1'
#
loop_
_entity.id
_entity.type
_entity.pdbx_description
1 polymer ?
#
loop_
_entity_poly.entity_id
_entity_poly.type
_entity_poly.pdbx_seq_one_letter_code
_entity_poly.pdbx_strand_id
1 'polypeptide(L)'
;MKFNGITDRSTGRHGLLTGVRVPEAVDKLLMILRWSVQLAEEVSMQNLSVQIEDAVKYVRQFWQGTPKVGLILGTGLGGLAEQIDQQASIPYGDIPHFPVSTAPSHAGRLVCGHLRGKPIVAMEGRFHYYEGYDLKQVTFPVRVIRALGAEVLLVTNAAGGINPQLDLADLVVIEDHINLLPDNPLRGVNDDQLGPRWPDLCEPYSRSLIQLARTTALTVGIHLHKGVFVAVSGPNLETRAEYRMLKQMGADVVGMSTVPEVLVAIHGGMKVLGFSVVTDICLPDHLEPAEVPKILANAAKGGEKLAKLIPLIIEQI
;
A
#
# COMPACT_ATOMS: atom_id res chain seq x y z
N MET A 1 -51.93 -14.60 12.13
CA MET A 1 -52.85 -13.48 12.40
C MET A 1 -52.87 -12.59 11.19
N LYS A 2 -54.03 -12.48 10.56
CA LYS A 2 -54.30 -11.59 9.41
C LYS A 2 -54.51 -10.18 9.95
N PHE A 3 -53.94 -9.15 9.32
CA PHE A 3 -54.43 -7.78 9.41
C PHE A 3 -54.73 -7.30 8.01
N ASN A 4 -56.02 -6.96 7.83
CA ASN A 4 -56.61 -6.39 6.65
C ASN A 4 -56.39 -4.86 6.62
N GLY A 5 -56.22 -4.37 5.43
CA GLY A 5 -56.65 -3.18 4.76
C GLY A 5 -56.95 -1.91 5.52
N ILE A 6 -56.28 -0.85 5.09
CA ILE A 6 -56.87 0.52 5.11
C ILE A 6 -56.60 1.10 3.72
N THR A 7 -57.69 1.28 2.98
CA THR A 7 -57.77 2.12 1.78
C THR A 7 -57.91 3.56 2.25
N ASP A 8 -56.98 4.46 1.86
CA ASP A 8 -57.24 5.89 1.90
C ASP A 8 -57.20 6.43 0.49
N ARG A 9 -58.36 7.00 0.11
CA ARG A 9 -58.53 7.81 -1.10
C ARG A 9 -58.33 9.27 -0.69
N SER A 10 -57.21 9.85 -1.12
CA SER A 10 -57.16 11.31 -1.22
C SER A 10 -56.57 11.70 -2.58
N THR A 11 -57.44 12.26 -3.36
CA THR A 11 -57.22 12.95 -4.63
C THR A 11 -56.32 14.16 -4.43
N GLY A 12 -55.21 14.25 -5.18
CA GLY A 12 -54.42 15.47 -5.17
C GLY A 12 -53.23 15.46 -6.13
N ARG A 13 -53.49 15.71 -7.40
CA ARG A 13 -52.60 16.31 -8.40
C ARG A 13 -51.10 16.00 -8.32
N HIS A 14 -50.66 14.94 -8.93
CA HIS A 14 -49.30 14.82 -9.44
C HIS A 14 -49.15 15.75 -10.67
N GLY A 15 -48.57 16.93 -10.45
CA GLY A 15 -48.04 17.73 -11.53
C GLY A 15 -46.91 16.97 -12.20
N LEU A 16 -47.20 16.43 -13.39
CA LEU A 16 -46.24 15.93 -14.34
C LEU A 16 -45.24 17.04 -14.69
N LEU A 17 -44.04 16.98 -14.17
CA LEU A 17 -42.91 17.59 -14.83
C LEU A 17 -42.57 16.72 -16.05
N THR A 18 -43.45 16.74 -17.03
CA THR A 18 -43.24 16.11 -18.33
C THR A 18 -42.33 16.98 -19.15
N GLY A 19 -41.15 16.40 -19.46
CA GLY A 19 -40.55 16.58 -20.77
C GLY A 19 -39.80 17.88 -20.99
N VAL A 20 -38.68 18.08 -20.29
CA VAL A 20 -37.56 18.75 -20.94
C VAL A 20 -37.00 17.72 -21.93
N ARG A 21 -37.48 17.76 -23.20
CA ARG A 21 -36.80 17.06 -24.28
C ARG A 21 -35.39 17.64 -24.41
N VAL A 22 -34.39 16.89 -23.95
CA VAL A 22 -33.01 17.26 -24.23
C VAL A 22 -32.90 17.31 -25.76
N PRO A 23 -32.43 18.41 -26.35
CA PRO A 23 -32.27 18.47 -27.80
C PRO A 23 -31.42 17.30 -28.27
N GLU A 24 -31.81 16.67 -29.39
CA GLU A 24 -31.08 15.51 -29.97
C GLU A 24 -29.58 15.78 -30.17
N ALA A 25 -29.22 17.05 -30.41
CA ALA A 25 -27.84 17.51 -30.49
C ALA A 25 -27.09 17.40 -29.15
N VAL A 26 -27.78 17.59 -28.00
CA VAL A 26 -27.17 17.45 -26.67
C VAL A 26 -26.99 15.98 -26.31
N ASP A 27 -27.94 15.12 -26.66
CA ASP A 27 -27.80 13.66 -26.48
C ASP A 27 -26.65 13.10 -27.31
N LYS A 28 -26.52 13.53 -28.58
CA LYS A 28 -25.37 13.15 -29.42
C LYS A 28 -24.04 13.66 -28.85
N LEU A 29 -24.00 14.88 -28.32
CA LEU A 29 -22.80 15.44 -27.70
C LEU A 29 -22.42 14.65 -26.43
N LEU A 30 -23.41 14.31 -25.59
CA LEU A 30 -23.20 13.50 -24.40
C LEU A 30 -22.72 12.08 -24.72
N MET A 31 -23.25 11.47 -25.79
CA MET A 31 -22.75 10.17 -26.27
C MET A 31 -21.31 10.26 -26.78
N ILE A 32 -20.96 11.28 -27.56
CA ILE A 32 -19.58 11.49 -28.03
C ILE A 32 -18.64 11.73 -26.85
N LEU A 33 -19.03 12.55 -25.87
CA LEU A 33 -18.24 12.77 -24.67
C LEU A 33 -18.05 11.49 -23.84
N ARG A 34 -19.11 10.70 -23.65
CA ARG A 34 -19.00 9.40 -22.98
C ARG A 34 -18.09 8.45 -23.73
N TRP A 35 -18.21 8.37 -25.04
CA TRP A 35 -17.38 7.50 -25.87
C TRP A 35 -15.92 7.94 -25.90
N SER A 36 -15.65 9.25 -25.93
CA SER A 36 -14.28 9.78 -25.86
C SER A 36 -13.63 9.55 -24.50
N VAL A 37 -14.39 9.66 -23.41
CA VAL A 37 -13.90 9.33 -22.04
C VAL A 37 -13.61 7.84 -21.94
N GLN A 38 -14.52 6.99 -22.41
CA GLN A 38 -14.33 5.53 -22.40
C GLN A 38 -13.13 5.11 -23.25
N LEU A 39 -12.97 5.69 -24.44
CA LEU A 39 -11.82 5.43 -25.31
C LEU A 39 -10.50 5.89 -24.69
N ALA A 40 -10.49 7.06 -24.03
CA ALA A 40 -9.32 7.56 -23.32
C ALA A 40 -8.96 6.67 -22.10
N GLU A 41 -9.95 6.12 -21.41
CA GLU A 41 -9.77 5.18 -20.31
C GLU A 41 -9.25 3.82 -20.82
N GLU A 42 -9.78 3.28 -21.93
CA GLU A 42 -9.30 2.04 -22.56
C GLU A 42 -7.86 2.19 -23.07
N VAL A 43 -7.52 3.30 -23.70
CA VAL A 43 -6.15 3.63 -24.13
C VAL A 43 -5.21 3.76 -22.92
N SER A 44 -5.68 4.35 -21.82
CA SER A 44 -4.90 4.45 -20.56
C SER A 44 -4.63 3.08 -19.94
N MET A 45 -5.56 2.13 -20.05
CA MET A 45 -5.42 0.77 -19.49
C MET A 45 -4.52 -0.13 -20.34
N GLN A 46 -4.70 -0.13 -21.66
CA GLN A 46 -3.77 -0.80 -22.58
C GLN A 46 -2.34 -0.28 -22.36
N ASN A 47 -2.22 1.02 -21.99
CA ASN A 47 -0.94 1.62 -21.65
C ASN A 47 -0.35 1.05 -20.34
N LEU A 48 -1.15 0.74 -19.31
CA LEU A 48 -0.62 0.24 -18.03
C LEU A 48 -0.01 -1.17 -18.18
N SER A 49 -0.70 -2.09 -18.84
CA SER A 49 -0.15 -3.44 -19.10
C SER A 49 1.12 -3.39 -19.94
N VAL A 50 1.16 -2.54 -21.00
CA VAL A 50 2.36 -2.31 -21.81
C VAL A 50 3.48 -1.71 -20.96
N GLN A 51 3.19 -0.74 -20.12
CA GLN A 51 4.18 -0.14 -19.22
C GLN A 51 4.78 -1.17 -18.26
N ILE A 52 3.94 -2.05 -17.69
CA ILE A 52 4.42 -3.15 -16.83
C ILE A 52 5.34 -4.08 -17.62
N GLU A 53 4.96 -4.47 -18.85
CA GLU A 53 5.79 -5.32 -19.71
C GLU A 53 7.14 -4.67 -20.04
N ASP A 54 7.15 -3.37 -20.34
CA ASP A 54 8.38 -2.65 -20.66
C ASP A 54 9.33 -2.62 -19.45
N ALA A 55 8.80 -2.32 -18.26
CA ALA A 55 9.57 -2.35 -17.03
C ALA A 55 10.11 -3.76 -16.72
N VAL A 56 9.28 -4.80 -16.87
CA VAL A 56 9.70 -6.20 -16.69
C VAL A 56 10.77 -6.58 -17.71
N LYS A 57 10.60 -6.27 -18.98
CA LYS A 57 11.61 -6.54 -20.03
C LYS A 57 12.94 -5.86 -19.70
N TYR A 58 12.90 -4.62 -19.18
CA TYR A 58 14.10 -3.91 -18.77
C TYR A 58 14.80 -4.61 -17.59
N VAL A 59 14.08 -4.93 -16.52
CA VAL A 59 14.64 -5.64 -15.35
C VAL A 59 15.22 -7.00 -15.75
N ARG A 60 14.57 -7.70 -16.68
CA ARG A 60 15.01 -9.00 -17.22
C ARG A 60 16.33 -8.94 -18.01
N GLN A 61 16.78 -7.77 -18.43
CA GLN A 61 18.14 -7.63 -19.02
C GLN A 61 19.25 -7.82 -17.97
N PHE A 62 18.97 -7.53 -16.72
CA PHE A 62 19.93 -7.60 -15.61
C PHE A 62 19.73 -8.82 -14.72
N TRP A 63 18.51 -9.35 -14.64
CA TRP A 63 18.19 -10.47 -13.76
C TRP A 63 17.09 -11.37 -14.33
N GLN A 64 17.41 -12.68 -14.40
CA GLN A 64 16.52 -13.70 -14.97
C GLN A 64 15.80 -14.55 -13.90
N GLY A 65 16.05 -14.30 -12.61
CA GLY A 65 15.43 -15.07 -11.53
C GLY A 65 13.94 -14.79 -11.39
N THR A 66 13.19 -15.74 -10.85
CA THR A 66 11.76 -15.56 -10.53
C THR A 66 11.63 -15.33 -9.03
N PRO A 67 11.26 -14.12 -8.58
CA PRO A 67 11.17 -13.84 -7.16
C PRO A 67 10.00 -14.60 -6.52
N LYS A 68 10.22 -15.16 -5.34
CA LYS A 68 9.13 -15.64 -4.47
C LYS A 68 8.50 -14.51 -3.68
N VAL A 69 9.34 -13.58 -3.23
CA VAL A 69 8.95 -12.47 -2.35
C VAL A 69 9.37 -11.15 -2.97
N GLY A 70 8.43 -10.21 -3.04
CA GLY A 70 8.70 -8.81 -3.22
C GLY A 70 8.84 -8.14 -1.85
N LEU A 71 9.84 -7.27 -1.70
CA LEU A 71 10.08 -6.50 -0.49
C LEU A 71 9.91 -5.01 -0.78
N ILE A 72 9.27 -4.27 0.12
CA ILE A 72 9.32 -2.81 0.13
C ILE A 72 9.97 -2.37 1.43
N LEU A 73 11.19 -1.88 1.33
CA LEU A 73 11.99 -1.43 2.45
C LEU A 73 11.73 0.05 2.70
N GLY A 74 11.10 0.35 3.84
CA GLY A 74 10.86 1.72 4.30
C GLY A 74 12.09 2.35 4.95
N THR A 75 11.92 3.54 5.49
CA THR A 75 12.94 4.31 6.20
C THR A 75 13.59 3.50 7.33
N GLY A 76 14.92 3.52 7.41
CA GLY A 76 15.69 2.85 8.46
C GLY A 76 16.02 1.37 8.19
N LEU A 77 15.65 0.80 7.04
CA LEU A 77 15.83 -0.63 6.72
C LEU A 77 16.97 -0.93 5.74
N GLY A 78 17.90 0.01 5.54
CA GLY A 78 19.08 -0.20 4.67
C GLY A 78 19.90 -1.44 5.07
N GLY A 79 20.05 -1.74 6.36
CA GLY A 79 20.77 -2.90 6.85
C GLY A 79 20.16 -4.25 6.44
N LEU A 80 18.88 -4.31 6.04
CA LEU A 80 18.30 -5.51 5.44
C LEU A 80 18.72 -5.66 3.97
N ALA A 81 18.80 -4.54 3.24
CA ALA A 81 19.26 -4.58 1.84
C ALA A 81 20.70 -5.11 1.71
N GLU A 82 21.56 -4.85 2.68
CA GLU A 82 22.95 -5.34 2.73
C GLU A 82 23.05 -6.87 2.91
N GLN A 83 21.99 -7.51 3.44
CA GLN A 83 21.95 -8.98 3.61
C GLN A 83 21.51 -9.73 2.36
N ILE A 84 21.06 -9.01 1.34
CA ILE A 84 20.66 -9.60 0.06
C ILE A 84 21.93 -9.95 -0.71
N ASP A 85 22.07 -11.22 -1.13
CA ASP A 85 23.04 -11.63 -2.15
C ASP A 85 22.62 -11.03 -3.50
N GLN A 86 23.09 -9.79 -3.74
CA GLN A 86 22.67 -8.95 -4.86
C GLN A 86 23.23 -9.48 -6.17
N GLN A 87 22.36 -9.82 -7.10
CA GLN A 87 22.70 -10.19 -8.47
C GLN A 87 22.50 -9.02 -9.45
N ALA A 88 21.55 -8.12 -9.14
CA ALA A 88 21.34 -6.88 -9.88
C ALA A 88 20.87 -5.76 -8.93
N SER A 89 21.29 -4.54 -9.23
CA SER A 89 20.85 -3.32 -8.55
C SER A 89 20.58 -2.26 -9.61
N ILE A 90 19.32 -1.84 -9.76
CA ILE A 90 18.83 -1.03 -10.86
C ILE A 90 18.24 0.26 -10.29
N PRO A 91 18.79 1.44 -10.57
CA PRO A 91 18.20 2.72 -10.18
C PRO A 91 16.76 2.85 -10.72
N TYR A 92 15.85 3.39 -9.91
CA TYR A 92 14.45 3.57 -10.37
C TYR A 92 14.36 4.44 -11.62
N GLY A 93 15.18 5.48 -11.75
CA GLY A 93 15.18 6.35 -12.92
C GLY A 93 15.58 5.69 -14.23
N ASP A 94 16.21 4.49 -14.18
CA ASP A 94 16.57 3.72 -15.36
C ASP A 94 15.46 2.75 -15.78
N ILE A 95 14.55 2.40 -14.86
CA ILE A 95 13.45 1.47 -15.14
C ILE A 95 12.31 2.24 -15.82
N PRO A 96 11.89 1.86 -17.03
CA PRO A 96 10.79 2.53 -17.72
C PRO A 96 9.54 2.67 -16.83
N HIS A 97 8.95 3.84 -16.83
CA HIS A 97 7.70 4.19 -16.14
C HIS A 97 7.76 4.19 -14.60
N PHE A 98 8.91 3.90 -13.99
CA PHE A 98 9.07 4.06 -12.54
C PHE A 98 9.12 5.54 -12.19
N PRO A 99 8.49 5.95 -11.06
CA PRO A 99 8.76 7.25 -10.47
C PRO A 99 10.21 7.37 -9.97
N VAL A 100 10.66 8.59 -9.71
CA VAL A 100 11.94 8.84 -9.06
C VAL A 100 11.71 9.15 -7.59
N SER A 101 12.37 8.43 -6.68
CA SER A 101 12.24 8.70 -5.24
C SER A 101 12.87 10.05 -4.90
N THR A 102 12.12 10.92 -4.23
CA THR A 102 12.55 12.23 -3.76
C THR A 102 12.79 12.27 -2.25
N ALA A 103 12.44 11.19 -1.54
CA ALA A 103 12.63 11.09 -0.09
C ALA A 103 14.12 10.90 0.24
N PRO A 104 14.75 11.78 1.06
CA PRO A 104 16.20 11.76 1.30
C PRO A 104 16.73 10.47 1.95
N SER A 105 15.85 9.69 2.60
CA SER A 105 16.20 8.43 3.28
C SER A 105 16.11 7.19 2.38
N HIS A 106 15.80 7.35 1.10
CA HIS A 106 15.59 6.26 0.17
C HIS A 106 16.73 6.17 -0.85
N ALA A 107 17.31 4.96 -1.04
CA ALA A 107 18.35 4.73 -2.03
C ALA A 107 17.82 4.79 -3.47
N GLY A 108 16.52 4.57 -3.68
CA GLY A 108 15.87 4.73 -4.98
C GLY A 108 16.27 3.70 -6.02
N ARG A 109 16.42 2.43 -5.63
CA ARG A 109 16.83 1.33 -6.51
C ARG A 109 16.05 0.05 -6.26
N LEU A 110 15.91 -0.75 -7.31
CA LEU A 110 15.38 -2.11 -7.28
C LEU A 110 16.56 -3.09 -7.16
N VAL A 111 16.55 -3.90 -6.11
CA VAL A 111 17.58 -4.91 -5.85
C VAL A 111 16.99 -6.29 -6.13
N CYS A 112 17.63 -7.04 -7.02
CA CYS A 112 17.27 -8.41 -7.34
C CYS A 112 18.36 -9.36 -6.88
N GLY A 113 18.00 -10.49 -6.28
CA GLY A 113 18.99 -11.46 -5.79
C GLY A 113 18.37 -12.50 -4.89
N HIS A 114 19.14 -12.97 -3.91
CA HIS A 114 18.69 -13.99 -2.97
C HIS A 114 18.81 -13.50 -1.52
N LEU A 115 17.84 -13.88 -0.71
CA LEU A 115 17.89 -13.72 0.74
C LEU A 115 17.59 -15.08 1.38
N ARG A 116 18.54 -15.61 2.16
CA ARG A 116 18.46 -16.98 2.70
C ARG A 116 18.15 -18.04 1.62
N GLY A 117 18.79 -17.92 0.45
CA GLY A 117 18.60 -18.83 -0.67
C GLY A 117 17.29 -18.69 -1.44
N LYS A 118 16.39 -17.81 -1.02
CA LYS A 118 15.12 -17.53 -1.75
C LYS A 118 15.31 -16.38 -2.73
N PRO A 119 14.87 -16.51 -3.99
CA PRO A 119 14.92 -15.41 -4.95
C PRO A 119 13.93 -14.31 -4.56
N ILE A 120 14.42 -13.08 -4.49
CA ILE A 120 13.63 -11.91 -4.08
C ILE A 120 13.88 -10.73 -5.00
N VAL A 121 12.91 -9.79 -5.00
CA VAL A 121 13.07 -8.44 -5.53
C VAL A 121 12.74 -7.46 -4.41
N ALA A 122 13.64 -6.53 -4.12
CA ALA A 122 13.48 -5.55 -3.06
C ALA A 122 13.50 -4.11 -3.63
N MET A 123 12.52 -3.32 -3.26
CA MET A 123 12.55 -1.87 -3.38
C MET A 123 13.35 -1.31 -2.21
N GLU A 124 14.51 -0.71 -2.46
CA GLU A 124 15.25 0.03 -1.46
C GLU A 124 14.80 1.50 -1.46
N GLY A 125 13.74 1.74 -0.71
CA GLY A 125 12.93 2.95 -0.73
C GLY A 125 11.59 2.75 -1.44
N ARG A 126 10.70 3.73 -1.28
CA ARG A 126 9.35 3.74 -1.85
C ARG A 126 8.96 5.12 -2.34
N PHE A 127 7.75 5.21 -2.93
CA PHE A 127 7.13 6.47 -3.35
C PHE A 127 5.95 6.78 -2.43
N HIS A 128 5.67 8.07 -2.23
CA HIS A 128 4.57 8.51 -1.38
C HIS A 128 3.65 9.48 -2.12
N TYR A 129 2.39 9.49 -1.69
CA TYR A 129 1.40 10.43 -2.22
C TYR A 129 1.83 11.89 -2.01
N TYR A 130 2.43 12.21 -0.85
CA TYR A 130 2.89 13.56 -0.55
C TYR A 130 4.08 14.04 -1.40
N GLU A 131 4.75 13.16 -2.13
CA GLU A 131 5.79 13.53 -3.10
C GLU A 131 5.20 14.11 -4.40
N GLY A 132 3.85 14.13 -4.53
CA GLY A 132 3.13 14.66 -5.69
C GLY A 132 2.76 13.59 -6.73
N TYR A 133 3.07 12.33 -6.47
CA TYR A 133 2.67 11.20 -7.31
C TYR A 133 1.22 10.80 -7.06
N ASP A 134 0.49 10.43 -8.10
CA ASP A 134 -0.79 9.75 -7.95
C ASP A 134 -0.59 8.32 -7.42
N LEU A 135 -1.67 7.72 -6.87
CA LEU A 135 -1.56 6.40 -6.26
C LEU A 135 -1.31 5.26 -7.27
N LYS A 136 -1.57 5.46 -8.57
CA LYS A 136 -1.21 4.50 -9.62
C LYS A 136 0.30 4.50 -9.85
N GLN A 137 0.92 5.69 -9.86
CA GLN A 137 2.37 5.84 -9.94
C GLN A 137 3.05 5.26 -8.70
N VAL A 138 2.57 5.60 -7.49
CA VAL A 138 3.09 5.07 -6.21
C VAL A 138 3.11 3.53 -6.21
N THR A 139 2.08 2.90 -6.78
CA THR A 139 1.90 1.44 -6.74
C THR A 139 2.39 0.70 -7.98
N PHE A 140 2.83 1.40 -9.01
CA PHE A 140 3.33 0.80 -10.25
C PHE A 140 4.43 -0.25 -10.00
N PRO A 141 5.42 -0.03 -9.10
CA PRO A 141 6.43 -1.03 -8.79
C PRO A 141 5.87 -2.34 -8.25
N VAL A 142 4.78 -2.31 -7.49
CA VAL A 142 4.15 -3.54 -6.97
C VAL A 142 3.61 -4.40 -8.12
N ARG A 143 3.05 -3.78 -9.16
CA ARG A 143 2.60 -4.48 -10.36
C ARG A 143 3.76 -5.12 -11.10
N VAL A 144 4.89 -4.42 -11.22
CA VAL A 144 6.11 -4.95 -11.83
C VAL A 144 6.68 -6.11 -11.01
N ILE A 145 6.75 -5.99 -9.69
CA ILE A 145 7.18 -7.07 -8.77
C ILE A 145 6.28 -8.31 -8.94
N ARG A 146 4.96 -8.11 -9.02
CA ARG A 146 4.01 -9.20 -9.28
C ARG A 146 4.23 -9.84 -10.65
N ALA A 147 4.43 -9.05 -11.70
CA ALA A 147 4.67 -9.52 -13.06
C ALA A 147 6.04 -10.23 -13.21
N LEU A 148 7.03 -9.90 -12.38
CA LEU A 148 8.28 -10.65 -12.28
C LEU A 148 8.09 -12.03 -11.65
N GLY A 149 6.95 -12.29 -10.97
CA GLY A 149 6.57 -13.60 -10.45
C GLY A 149 6.39 -13.68 -8.93
N ALA A 150 6.54 -12.57 -8.19
CA ALA A 150 6.38 -12.59 -6.74
C ALA A 150 4.96 -13.00 -6.32
N GLU A 151 4.86 -13.90 -5.35
CA GLU A 151 3.61 -14.42 -4.78
C GLU A 151 3.30 -13.77 -3.42
N VAL A 152 4.31 -13.26 -2.75
CA VAL A 152 4.22 -12.59 -1.46
C VAL A 152 4.78 -11.18 -1.57
N LEU A 153 4.08 -10.18 -1.02
CA LEU A 153 4.60 -8.85 -0.77
C LEU A 153 4.86 -8.70 0.73
N LEU A 154 6.11 -8.42 1.10
CA LEU A 154 6.46 -8.00 2.43
C LEU A 154 6.72 -6.50 2.42
N VAL A 155 5.93 -5.74 3.16
CA VAL A 155 6.00 -4.29 3.20
C VAL A 155 6.36 -3.80 4.60
N THR A 156 7.26 -2.83 4.67
CA THR A 156 7.71 -2.25 5.94
C THR A 156 7.56 -0.73 5.91
N ASN A 157 7.32 -0.12 7.05
CA ASN A 157 7.24 1.33 7.20
C ASN A 157 7.73 1.82 8.56
N ALA A 158 8.03 3.11 8.63
CA ALA A 158 8.11 3.88 9.86
C ALA A 158 6.73 4.45 10.17
N ALA A 159 6.31 4.44 11.43
CA ALA A 159 4.97 4.86 11.84
C ALA A 159 4.97 5.50 13.22
N GLY A 160 4.07 6.46 13.43
CA GLY A 160 3.77 7.01 14.75
C GLY A 160 2.91 6.05 15.58
N GLY A 161 3.28 5.82 16.84
CA GLY A 161 2.56 4.96 17.78
C GLY A 161 1.38 5.69 18.44
N ILE A 162 0.16 5.24 18.19
CA ILE A 162 -1.08 5.78 18.78
C ILE A 162 -1.52 4.92 19.99
N ASN A 163 -1.19 3.64 19.99
CA ASN A 163 -1.51 2.72 21.08
C ASN A 163 -0.55 2.98 22.26
N PRO A 164 -1.06 3.24 23.49
CA PRO A 164 -0.23 3.54 24.66
C PRO A 164 0.62 2.36 25.17
N GLN A 165 0.44 1.16 24.60
CA GLN A 165 1.26 -0.02 24.94
C GLN A 165 2.52 -0.13 24.07
N LEU A 166 2.70 0.79 23.11
CA LEU A 166 3.85 0.81 22.21
C LEU A 166 4.93 1.75 22.74
N ASP A 167 6.17 1.31 22.59
CA ASP A 167 7.37 2.09 22.87
C ASP A 167 8.16 2.40 21.59
N LEU A 168 9.12 3.32 21.68
CA LEU A 168 10.00 3.68 20.57
C LEU A 168 10.82 2.46 20.08
N ALA A 169 10.90 2.34 18.77
CA ALA A 169 11.54 1.22 18.07
C ALA A 169 10.85 -0.15 18.29
N ASP A 170 9.62 -0.18 18.79
CA ASP A 170 8.82 -1.39 18.80
C ASP A 170 8.43 -1.81 17.38
N LEU A 171 8.25 -3.11 17.21
CA LEU A 171 7.76 -3.70 15.97
C LEU A 171 6.27 -4.04 16.11
N VAL A 172 5.52 -3.64 15.10
CA VAL A 172 4.10 -4.00 14.96
C VAL A 172 3.93 -4.80 13.67
N VAL A 173 3.45 -6.04 13.76
CA VAL A 173 2.93 -6.73 12.58
C VAL A 173 1.51 -6.20 12.30
N ILE A 174 1.32 -5.72 11.09
CA ILE A 174 0.04 -5.14 10.67
C ILE A 174 -0.96 -6.27 10.43
N GLU A 175 -2.07 -6.25 11.15
CA GLU A 175 -3.12 -7.26 10.97
C GLU A 175 -4.32 -6.74 10.16
N ASP A 176 -4.50 -5.41 10.13
CA ASP A 176 -5.54 -4.74 9.35
C ASP A 176 -5.15 -3.26 9.12
N HIS A 177 -5.94 -2.55 8.30
CA HIS A 177 -5.68 -1.13 8.08
C HIS A 177 -6.95 -0.28 7.95
N ILE A 178 -6.80 1.01 8.21
CA ILE A 178 -7.76 2.06 7.92
C ILE A 178 -7.17 2.94 6.82
N ASN A 179 -7.90 3.12 5.72
CA ASN A 179 -7.46 3.95 4.60
C ASN A 179 -8.14 5.32 4.63
N LEU A 180 -7.39 6.36 4.98
CA LEU A 180 -7.84 7.76 4.93
C LEU A 180 -7.13 8.56 3.80
N LEU A 181 -6.51 7.88 2.86
CA LEU A 181 -5.97 8.52 1.67
C LEU A 181 -7.12 9.04 0.78
N PRO A 182 -6.91 10.17 0.08
CA PRO A 182 -7.98 10.83 -0.68
C PRO A 182 -8.33 10.15 -1.99
N ASP A 183 -7.57 9.12 -2.39
CA ASP A 183 -7.75 8.39 -3.65
C ASP A 183 -7.49 6.88 -3.45
N ASN A 184 -7.72 6.10 -4.53
CA ASN A 184 -7.52 4.65 -4.55
C ASN A 184 -6.83 4.25 -5.85
N PRO A 185 -5.72 3.49 -5.82
CA PRO A 185 -4.99 3.09 -7.03
C PRO A 185 -5.78 2.21 -7.99
N LEU A 186 -6.90 1.63 -7.53
CA LEU A 186 -7.80 0.79 -8.32
C LEU A 186 -8.99 1.57 -8.89
N ARG A 187 -9.06 2.89 -8.67
CA ARG A 187 -10.11 3.74 -9.21
C ARG A 187 -9.99 3.88 -10.74
N GLY A 188 -11.13 3.84 -11.43
CA GLY A 188 -11.21 3.90 -12.89
C GLY A 188 -11.64 2.57 -13.50
N VAL A 189 -11.38 2.37 -14.79
CA VAL A 189 -11.66 1.11 -15.49
C VAL A 189 -10.75 0.01 -14.95
N ASN A 190 -11.28 -1.20 -14.79
CA ASN A 190 -10.52 -2.36 -14.35
C ASN A 190 -9.87 -3.08 -15.53
N ASP A 191 -8.65 -3.56 -15.35
CA ASP A 191 -8.03 -4.55 -16.23
C ASP A 191 -8.11 -5.92 -15.54
N ASP A 192 -8.98 -6.78 -16.05
CA ASP A 192 -9.23 -8.11 -15.49
C ASP A 192 -7.99 -9.03 -15.57
N GLN A 193 -7.01 -8.72 -16.42
CA GLN A 193 -5.73 -9.43 -16.47
C GLN A 193 -4.85 -9.10 -15.26
N LEU A 194 -5.00 -7.92 -14.68
CA LEU A 194 -4.27 -7.47 -13.50
C LEU A 194 -4.97 -7.85 -12.19
N GLY A 195 -6.27 -8.16 -12.25
CA GLY A 195 -7.04 -8.60 -11.08
C GLY A 195 -8.54 -8.27 -11.16
N PRO A 196 -9.34 -8.73 -10.19
CA PRO A 196 -10.78 -8.55 -10.20
C PRO A 196 -11.18 -7.09 -9.93
N ARG A 197 -12.32 -6.64 -10.52
CA ARG A 197 -12.85 -5.28 -10.30
C ARG A 197 -13.04 -4.95 -8.82
N TRP A 198 -13.46 -5.91 -8.01
CA TRP A 198 -13.70 -5.77 -6.58
C TRP A 198 -12.85 -6.80 -5.83
N PRO A 199 -11.57 -6.47 -5.50
CA PRO A 199 -10.77 -7.33 -4.66
C PRO A 199 -11.37 -7.40 -3.25
N ASP A 200 -11.41 -8.59 -2.68
CA ASP A 200 -11.85 -8.80 -1.30
C ASP A 200 -10.72 -8.47 -0.32
N LEU A 201 -11.00 -7.60 0.63
CA LEU A 201 -10.09 -7.16 1.69
C LEU A 201 -10.51 -7.70 3.07
N CYS A 202 -11.26 -8.82 3.13
CA CYS A 202 -11.59 -9.48 4.40
C CYS A 202 -10.32 -9.96 5.14
N GLU A 203 -9.25 -10.28 4.42
CA GLU A 203 -7.94 -10.65 4.96
C GLU A 203 -6.84 -9.95 4.16
N PRO A 204 -6.63 -8.62 4.34
CA PRO A 204 -5.67 -7.86 3.56
C PRO A 204 -4.22 -8.20 3.91
N TYR A 205 -3.99 -8.71 5.13
CA TYR A 205 -2.70 -9.25 5.58
C TYR A 205 -2.88 -10.72 5.93
N SER A 206 -2.04 -11.57 5.34
CA SER A 206 -2.18 -13.01 5.46
C SER A 206 -2.00 -13.51 6.90
N ARG A 207 -3.06 -14.08 7.48
CA ARG A 207 -3.05 -14.63 8.86
C ARG A 207 -1.96 -15.68 9.03
N SER A 208 -1.72 -16.50 8.01
CA SER A 208 -0.68 -17.52 8.05
C SER A 208 0.72 -16.90 8.11
N LEU A 209 0.98 -15.83 7.35
CA LEU A 209 2.25 -15.10 7.39
C LEU A 209 2.42 -14.31 8.69
N ILE A 210 1.34 -13.70 9.22
CA ILE A 210 1.35 -13.06 10.54
C ILE A 210 1.71 -14.07 11.63
N GLN A 211 1.10 -15.26 11.61
CA GLN A 211 1.41 -16.30 12.59
C GLN A 211 2.85 -16.78 12.45
N LEU A 212 3.34 -16.98 11.23
CA LEU A 212 4.74 -17.31 10.96
C LEU A 212 5.68 -16.25 11.54
N ALA A 213 5.42 -14.95 11.26
CA ALA A 213 6.21 -13.84 11.77
C ALA A 213 6.26 -13.81 13.30
N ARG A 214 5.12 -14.00 13.97
CA ARG A 214 5.03 -14.03 15.43
C ARG A 214 5.79 -15.20 16.04
N THR A 215 5.64 -16.38 15.48
CA THR A 215 6.37 -17.58 15.95
C THR A 215 7.88 -17.39 15.76
N THR A 216 8.31 -16.89 14.60
CA THR A 216 9.71 -16.61 14.32
C THR A 216 10.29 -15.55 15.25
N ALA A 217 9.54 -14.47 15.52
CA ALA A 217 9.95 -13.42 16.45
C ALA A 217 10.21 -13.96 17.86
N LEU A 218 9.36 -14.87 18.35
CA LEU A 218 9.55 -15.54 19.65
C LEU A 218 10.84 -16.34 19.69
N THR A 219 11.22 -17.03 18.62
CA THR A 219 12.46 -17.85 18.60
C THR A 219 13.74 -17.01 18.68
N VAL A 220 13.67 -15.74 18.30
CA VAL A 220 14.82 -14.81 18.35
C VAL A 220 14.70 -13.75 19.43
N GLY A 221 13.73 -13.90 20.34
CA GLY A 221 13.54 -13.00 21.47
C GLY A 221 13.09 -11.58 21.08
N ILE A 222 12.44 -11.42 19.91
CA ILE A 222 11.89 -10.14 19.47
C ILE A 222 10.43 -10.06 19.90
N HIS A 223 10.07 -9.01 20.67
CA HIS A 223 8.68 -8.70 20.95
C HIS A 223 8.02 -8.11 19.68
N LEU A 224 6.92 -8.71 19.25
CA LEU A 224 6.19 -8.32 18.05
C LEU A 224 4.73 -8.07 18.41
N HIS A 225 4.35 -6.79 18.46
CA HIS A 225 2.96 -6.40 18.65
C HIS A 225 2.12 -6.71 17.41
N LYS A 226 0.81 -6.80 17.57
CA LYS A 226 -0.16 -6.76 16.46
C LYS A 226 -0.89 -5.44 16.51
N GLY A 227 -1.24 -4.88 15.35
CA GLY A 227 -1.97 -3.63 15.33
C GLY A 227 -2.58 -3.28 13.99
N VAL A 228 -3.47 -2.29 14.06
CA VAL A 228 -4.14 -1.68 12.90
C VAL A 228 -3.35 -0.45 12.46
N PHE A 229 -2.97 -0.44 11.18
CA PHE A 229 -2.28 0.68 10.56
C PHE A 229 -3.29 1.65 9.94
N VAL A 230 -3.19 2.95 10.21
CA VAL A 230 -3.96 3.96 9.49
C VAL A 230 -3.07 4.72 8.52
N ALA A 231 -3.51 4.79 7.25
CA ALA A 231 -2.84 5.57 6.22
C ALA A 231 -3.47 6.95 6.09
N VAL A 232 -2.64 7.99 6.14
CA VAL A 232 -2.99 9.39 5.94
C VAL A 232 -2.16 10.00 4.80
N SER A 233 -2.60 11.14 4.26
CA SER A 233 -1.95 11.74 3.08
C SER A 233 -0.58 12.36 3.37
N GLY A 234 -0.37 12.95 4.56
CA GLY A 234 0.80 13.80 4.81
C GLY A 234 0.79 15.09 3.95
N PRO A 235 1.92 15.82 3.81
CA PRO A 235 3.22 15.58 4.46
C PRO A 235 3.31 16.05 5.91
N ASN A 236 2.31 16.81 6.41
CA ASN A 236 2.30 17.25 7.81
C ASN A 236 2.00 16.05 8.73
N LEU A 237 2.58 16.09 9.92
CA LEU A 237 2.19 15.22 11.02
C LEU A 237 0.85 15.69 11.61
N GLU A 238 0.17 14.80 12.29
CA GLU A 238 -1.20 14.99 12.74
C GLU A 238 -1.26 15.90 13.98
N THR A 239 -2.35 16.63 14.07
CA THR A 239 -2.70 17.41 15.28
C THR A 239 -3.14 16.48 16.42
N ARG A 240 -3.14 17.01 17.66
CA ARG A 240 -3.68 16.28 18.82
C ARG A 240 -5.13 15.82 18.65
N ALA A 241 -5.94 16.61 17.93
CA ALA A 241 -7.33 16.28 17.66
C ALA A 241 -7.44 15.11 16.65
N GLU A 242 -6.59 15.11 15.62
CA GLU A 242 -6.50 14.02 14.64
C GLU A 242 -6.01 12.73 15.31
N TYR A 243 -4.98 12.75 16.16
CA TYR A 243 -4.57 11.56 16.89
C TYR A 243 -5.67 11.00 17.81
N ARG A 244 -6.49 11.86 18.46
CA ARG A 244 -7.66 11.38 19.22
C ARG A 244 -8.68 10.70 18.31
N MET A 245 -8.95 11.29 17.15
CA MET A 245 -9.86 10.72 16.15
C MET A 245 -9.34 9.37 15.66
N LEU A 246 -8.09 9.28 15.23
CA LEU A 246 -7.48 8.04 14.73
C LEU A 246 -7.50 6.93 15.79
N LYS A 247 -7.20 7.28 17.05
CA LYS A 247 -7.31 6.33 18.17
C LYS A 247 -8.74 5.83 18.38
N GLN A 248 -9.74 6.73 18.29
CA GLN A 248 -11.15 6.35 18.41
C GLN A 248 -11.62 5.46 17.27
N MET A 249 -11.04 5.59 16.07
CA MET A 249 -11.28 4.72 14.92
C MET A 249 -10.67 3.32 15.09
N GLY A 250 -9.82 3.11 16.11
CA GLY A 250 -9.19 1.83 16.39
C GLY A 250 -7.81 1.65 15.79
N ALA A 251 -7.14 2.72 15.38
CA ALA A 251 -5.77 2.67 14.89
C ALA A 251 -4.76 2.50 16.03
N ASP A 252 -3.73 1.68 15.81
CA ASP A 252 -2.60 1.48 16.71
C ASP A 252 -1.37 2.27 16.25
N VAL A 253 -1.16 2.39 14.95
CA VAL A 253 -0.05 3.12 14.33
C VAL A 253 -0.54 3.91 13.13
N VAL A 254 0.13 5.05 12.84
CA VAL A 254 -0.20 5.94 11.71
C VAL A 254 1.01 6.16 10.82
N GLY A 255 0.76 6.24 9.51
CA GLY A 255 1.80 6.59 8.53
C GLY A 255 1.23 7.03 7.20
N MET A 256 2.11 7.34 6.24
CA MET A 256 1.77 7.99 4.98
C MET A 256 1.99 7.08 3.76
N SER A 257 1.95 5.74 3.94
CA SER A 257 2.32 4.76 2.91
C SER A 257 1.55 3.45 3.06
N THR A 258 2.06 2.37 2.46
CA THR A 258 1.70 0.96 2.71
C THR A 258 0.34 0.54 2.17
N VAL A 259 -0.75 1.22 2.52
CA VAL A 259 -2.10 0.80 2.12
C VAL A 259 -2.28 0.76 0.60
N PRO A 260 -1.82 1.74 -0.19
CA PRO A 260 -1.93 1.67 -1.65
C PRO A 260 -1.22 0.44 -2.24
N GLU A 261 -0.02 0.13 -1.74
CA GLU A 261 0.75 -1.04 -2.17
C GLU A 261 0.05 -2.35 -1.81
N VAL A 262 -0.56 -2.42 -0.60
CA VAL A 262 -1.37 -3.57 -0.17
C VAL A 262 -2.58 -3.77 -1.07
N LEU A 263 -3.32 -2.70 -1.40
CA LEU A 263 -4.48 -2.77 -2.30
C LEU A 263 -4.11 -3.37 -3.66
N VAL A 264 -3.00 -2.92 -4.25
CA VAL A 264 -2.54 -3.41 -5.55
C VAL A 264 -1.97 -4.82 -5.46
N ALA A 265 -1.31 -5.19 -4.37
CA ALA A 265 -0.82 -6.55 -4.14
C ALA A 265 -1.99 -7.54 -4.04
N ILE A 266 -3.02 -7.24 -3.25
CA ILE A 266 -4.23 -8.07 -3.14
C ILE A 266 -4.97 -8.16 -4.48
N HIS A 267 -5.11 -7.02 -5.18
CA HIS A 267 -5.69 -7.01 -6.52
C HIS A 267 -4.95 -7.95 -7.48
N GLY A 268 -3.62 -8.00 -7.40
CA GLY A 268 -2.76 -8.90 -8.18
C GLY A 268 -2.67 -10.33 -7.64
N GLY A 269 -3.44 -10.68 -6.60
CA GLY A 269 -3.46 -12.03 -6.01
C GLY A 269 -2.23 -12.39 -5.17
N MET A 270 -1.48 -11.40 -4.67
CA MET A 270 -0.36 -11.64 -3.76
C MET A 270 -0.85 -11.79 -2.32
N LYS A 271 -0.15 -12.60 -1.50
CA LYS A 271 -0.27 -12.57 -0.05
C LYS A 271 0.56 -11.42 0.50
N VAL A 272 0.08 -10.74 1.54
CA VAL A 272 0.78 -9.59 2.13
C VAL A 272 1.16 -9.87 3.58
N LEU A 273 2.38 -9.42 3.96
CA LEU A 273 2.84 -9.32 5.34
C LEU A 273 3.38 -7.90 5.55
N GLY A 274 2.84 -7.18 6.52
CA GLY A 274 3.21 -5.80 6.81
C GLY A 274 3.85 -5.64 8.18
N PHE A 275 4.86 -4.77 8.28
CA PHE A 275 5.47 -4.37 9.55
C PHE A 275 5.60 -2.87 9.65
N SER A 276 5.28 -2.34 10.84
CA SER A 276 5.60 -0.97 11.22
C SER A 276 6.69 -0.95 12.29
N VAL A 277 7.60 0.01 12.16
CA VAL A 277 8.52 0.40 13.23
C VAL A 277 7.98 1.66 13.88
N VAL A 278 7.77 1.63 15.19
CA VAL A 278 7.32 2.80 15.95
C VAL A 278 8.46 3.80 16.08
N THR A 279 8.33 4.97 15.47
CA THR A 279 9.40 5.98 15.41
C THR A 279 9.22 7.13 16.40
N ASP A 280 7.98 7.41 16.75
CA ASP A 280 7.56 8.48 17.67
C ASP A 280 6.26 8.06 18.37
N ILE A 281 6.03 8.64 19.56
CA ILE A 281 4.85 8.35 20.37
C ILE A 281 3.83 9.48 20.17
N CYS A 282 2.70 9.12 19.58
CA CYS A 282 1.66 10.04 19.16
C CYS A 282 0.46 10.08 20.12
N LEU A 283 0.73 10.10 21.42
CA LEU A 283 -0.32 10.18 22.44
C LEU A 283 -0.80 11.63 22.58
N PRO A 284 -2.08 11.93 22.35
CA PRO A 284 -2.58 13.31 22.25
C PRO A 284 -2.31 14.17 23.49
N ASP A 285 -2.35 13.57 24.68
CA ASP A 285 -2.20 14.28 25.95
C ASP A 285 -0.73 14.47 26.36
N HIS A 286 0.20 13.76 25.70
CA HIS A 286 1.65 13.83 25.91
C HIS A 286 2.41 14.06 24.58
N LEU A 287 1.76 14.70 23.61
CA LEU A 287 2.35 14.94 22.30
C LEU A 287 3.46 16.00 22.39
N GLU A 288 4.67 15.62 22.04
CA GLU A 288 5.83 16.50 21.91
C GLU A 288 6.07 16.87 20.43
N PRO A 289 6.77 17.99 20.16
CA PRO A 289 7.20 18.33 18.81
C PRO A 289 8.07 17.21 18.22
N ALA A 290 7.76 16.81 16.98
CA ALA A 290 8.51 15.78 16.30
C ALA A 290 9.89 16.28 15.87
N GLU A 291 10.92 15.47 16.09
CA GLU A 291 12.29 15.73 15.69
C GLU A 291 12.72 14.68 14.66
N VAL A 292 12.84 15.07 13.38
CA VAL A 292 13.20 14.16 12.29
C VAL A 292 14.44 13.30 12.59
N PRO A 293 15.55 13.84 13.16
CA PRO A 293 16.70 13.01 13.52
C PRO A 293 16.38 11.89 14.53
N LYS A 294 15.48 12.14 15.51
CA LYS A 294 15.04 11.12 16.47
C LYS A 294 14.18 10.06 15.80
N ILE A 295 13.27 10.47 14.91
CA ILE A 295 12.45 9.56 14.10
C ILE A 295 13.35 8.61 13.29
N LEU A 296 14.35 9.13 12.59
CA LEU A 296 15.29 8.33 11.80
C LEU A 296 16.13 7.39 12.68
N ALA A 297 16.58 7.85 13.85
CA ALA A 297 17.33 7.01 14.79
C ALA A 297 16.48 5.86 15.34
N ASN A 298 15.20 6.09 15.65
CA ASN A 298 14.29 5.05 16.10
C ASN A 298 13.92 4.09 14.98
N ALA A 299 13.74 4.60 13.74
CA ALA A 299 13.55 3.76 12.56
C ALA A 299 14.73 2.81 12.36
N ALA A 300 15.97 3.30 12.49
CA ALA A 300 17.17 2.46 12.38
C ALA A 300 17.23 1.37 13.47
N LYS A 301 16.94 1.71 14.74
CA LYS A 301 16.89 0.74 15.86
C LYS A 301 15.85 -0.37 15.62
N GLY A 302 14.65 -0.02 15.18
CA GLY A 302 13.62 -1.00 14.83
C GLY A 302 14.00 -1.77 13.56
N GLY A 303 14.65 -1.11 12.60
CA GLY A 303 15.20 -1.70 11.39
C GLY A 303 16.21 -2.82 11.67
N GLU A 304 17.08 -2.68 12.70
CA GLU A 304 17.98 -3.76 13.15
C GLU A 304 17.22 -5.01 13.62
N LYS A 305 16.08 -4.82 14.31
CA LYS A 305 15.22 -5.93 14.72
C LYS A 305 14.58 -6.62 13.50
N LEU A 306 14.07 -5.85 12.53
CA LEU A 306 13.50 -6.38 11.29
C LEU A 306 14.56 -7.06 10.42
N ALA A 307 15.78 -6.53 10.37
CA ALA A 307 16.90 -7.13 9.64
C ALA A 307 17.33 -8.50 10.22
N LYS A 308 17.02 -8.78 11.49
CA LYS A 308 17.18 -10.12 12.09
C LYS A 308 15.98 -11.02 11.80
N LEU A 309 14.76 -10.46 11.81
CA LEU A 309 13.52 -11.22 11.73
C LEU A 309 13.13 -11.61 10.31
N ILE A 310 13.17 -10.66 9.36
CA ILE A 310 12.68 -10.85 8.00
C ILE A 310 13.39 -11.99 7.25
N PRO A 311 14.74 -12.12 7.30
CA PRO A 311 15.42 -13.22 6.62
C PRO A 311 14.95 -14.60 7.10
N LEU A 312 14.68 -14.74 8.40
CA LEU A 312 14.20 -16.01 8.98
C LEU A 312 12.75 -16.32 8.57
N ILE A 313 11.94 -15.30 8.35
CA ILE A 313 10.58 -15.47 7.81
C ILE A 313 10.66 -15.89 6.34
N ILE A 314 11.50 -15.22 5.54
CA ILE A 314 11.66 -15.50 4.11
C ILE A 314 12.19 -16.94 3.88
N GLU A 315 13.08 -17.42 4.72
CA GLU A 315 13.60 -18.78 4.66
C GLU A 315 12.49 -19.84 4.73
N GLN A 316 11.38 -19.52 5.43
CA GLN A 316 10.24 -20.41 5.66
C GLN A 316 9.08 -20.22 4.65
N ILE A 317 9.16 -19.20 3.76
CA ILE A 317 8.22 -18.99 2.65
C ILE A 317 8.71 -19.80 1.42
#